data_bdc2b5ffe9ad57ed71a6b9e328a03bda
#
_entry.id   bdc2b5ffe9ad57ed71a6b9e328a03bda
#
_cell.length_a   1.000
_cell.length_b   1.000
_cell.length_c   1.000
_cell.angle_alpha   90.00
_cell.angle_beta   90.00
_cell.angle_gamma   90.00
#
_symmetry.space_group_name_H-M   'P 1'
#
loop_
_entity.id
_entity.type
_entity.pdbx_description
1 polymer ?
#
loop_
_entity_poly.entity_id
_entity_poly.type
_entity_poly.pdbx_seq_one_letter_code
_entity_poly.pdbx_strand_id
1 'polypeptide(L)'
;DRIKAINNWKSKSEELLKVIGVVYLLKKMSIDALEGDNSILTFINISKSEFKEAIKFLNDNDVISLFYDDVVTISDQCLADYLSYYVFLEKKLFNFSSVINFFFEKYPDNVVDMINMLGSMFNSKEGMEYIASEVQSSWDTLKQNANVKSLKLFCAKFALMNIDNSLLFLYEHAEENEDAFLGVTNGSVNWRISTISSLLDVRTRMCCQIIEKMIRSKSIDCQIITDMLVQRHGITMKSY
;
A
#
# COMPACT_ATOMS: atom_id res chain seq x y z
N ASP A 1 -29.08 2.64 6.56
CA ASP A 1 -29.34 1.71 7.67
C ASP A 1 -28.18 0.78 7.97
N ARG A 2 -27.29 0.43 7.00
CA ARG A 2 -26.11 -0.43 7.21
C ARG A 2 -25.15 0.12 8.28
N ILE A 3 -24.86 1.43 8.28
CA ILE A 3 -24.01 2.09 9.29
C ILE A 3 -24.64 2.03 10.69
N LYS A 4 -25.98 2.15 10.79
CA LYS A 4 -26.68 1.99 12.07
C LYS A 4 -26.58 0.57 12.59
N ALA A 5 -26.68 -0.44 11.70
CA ALA A 5 -26.52 -1.84 12.07
C ALA A 5 -25.11 -2.10 12.63
N ILE A 6 -24.07 -1.57 11.98
CA ILE A 6 -22.68 -1.67 12.45
C ILE A 6 -22.51 -1.05 13.84
N ASN A 7 -23.04 0.14 14.07
CA ASN A 7 -22.95 0.85 15.35
C ASN A 7 -23.70 0.16 16.51
N ASN A 8 -24.70 -0.64 16.18
CA ASN A 8 -25.54 -1.32 17.17
C ASN A 8 -25.13 -2.78 17.43
N TRP A 9 -24.06 -3.27 16.83
CA TRP A 9 -23.66 -4.67 16.94
C TRP A 9 -23.12 -4.99 18.35
N LYS A 10 -23.90 -5.73 19.15
CA LYS A 10 -23.52 -6.37 20.43
C LYS A 10 -22.60 -5.54 21.38
N SER A 11 -22.67 -4.24 21.40
CA SER A 11 -21.71 -3.34 22.09
C SER A 11 -20.22 -3.50 21.72
N LYS A 12 -19.90 -4.23 20.65
CA LYS A 12 -18.53 -4.49 20.13
C LYS A 12 -18.34 -3.89 18.74
N SER A 13 -18.84 -2.67 18.53
CA SER A 13 -18.77 -2.00 17.22
C SER A 13 -17.33 -1.76 16.74
N GLU A 14 -16.39 -1.64 17.66
CA GLU A 14 -14.98 -1.39 17.34
C GLU A 14 -14.32 -2.62 16.73
N GLU A 15 -14.55 -3.82 17.27
CA GLU A 15 -14.03 -5.07 16.72
C GLU A 15 -14.61 -5.32 15.31
N LEU A 16 -15.91 -5.05 15.13
CA LEU A 16 -16.56 -5.17 13.83
C LEU A 16 -15.94 -4.22 12.80
N LEU A 17 -15.67 -2.97 13.18
CA LEU A 17 -15.03 -1.98 12.34
C LEU A 17 -13.59 -2.38 11.98
N LYS A 18 -12.86 -3.01 12.89
CA LYS A 18 -11.51 -3.55 12.59
C LYS A 18 -11.58 -4.67 11.55
N VAL A 19 -12.55 -5.59 11.66
CA VAL A 19 -12.78 -6.62 10.64
C VAL A 19 -13.09 -5.99 9.28
N ILE A 20 -13.97 -5.00 9.24
CA ILE A 20 -14.30 -4.26 8.02
C ILE A 20 -13.04 -3.63 7.41
N GLY A 21 -12.21 -2.96 8.23
CA GLY A 21 -10.97 -2.33 7.76
C GLY A 21 -10.03 -3.33 7.07
N VAL A 22 -9.86 -4.53 7.65
CA VAL A 22 -9.05 -5.59 7.04
C VAL A 22 -9.68 -6.15 5.77
N VAL A 23 -10.98 -6.43 5.77
CA VAL A 23 -11.69 -6.91 4.57
C VAL A 23 -11.53 -5.93 3.41
N TYR A 24 -11.65 -4.64 3.67
CA TYR A 24 -11.53 -3.61 2.64
C TYR A 24 -10.09 -3.41 2.17
N LEU A 25 -9.12 -3.51 3.06
CA LEU A 25 -7.72 -3.48 2.68
C LEU A 25 -7.39 -4.66 1.75
N LEU A 26 -7.83 -5.86 2.10
CA LEU A 26 -7.53 -7.07 1.32
C LEU A 26 -8.40 -7.24 0.07
N LYS A 27 -9.56 -6.56 -0.01
CA LYS A 27 -10.56 -6.61 -1.09
C LYS A 27 -11.20 -7.99 -1.30
N LYS A 28 -10.42 -9.03 -1.23
CA LYS A 28 -10.84 -10.44 -1.32
C LYS A 28 -9.98 -11.30 -0.41
N MET A 29 -10.60 -12.16 0.38
CA MET A 29 -9.89 -13.05 1.31
C MET A 29 -10.64 -14.36 1.50
N SER A 30 -9.90 -15.43 1.82
CA SER A 30 -10.44 -16.72 2.26
C SER A 30 -10.38 -16.79 3.79
N ILE A 31 -11.46 -17.19 4.41
CA ILE A 31 -11.53 -17.41 5.87
C ILE A 31 -10.62 -18.58 6.26
N ASP A 32 -10.63 -19.66 5.47
CA ASP A 32 -9.78 -20.82 5.71
C ASP A 32 -8.29 -20.47 5.61
N ALA A 33 -7.90 -19.62 4.67
CA ALA A 33 -6.53 -19.13 4.56
C ALA A 33 -6.10 -18.31 5.78
N LEU A 34 -6.99 -17.49 6.34
CA LEU A 34 -6.75 -16.76 7.58
C LEU A 34 -6.68 -17.69 8.79
N GLU A 35 -7.41 -18.78 8.77
CA GLU A 35 -7.35 -19.79 9.82
C GLU A 35 -6.00 -20.52 9.84
N GLY A 36 -5.35 -20.67 8.68
CA GLY A 36 -4.00 -21.22 8.56
C GLY A 36 -2.91 -20.25 9.02
N ASP A 37 -3.15 -18.93 8.84
CA ASP A 37 -2.25 -17.85 9.26
C ASP A 37 -2.97 -16.91 10.25
N ASN A 38 -2.84 -17.20 11.54
CA ASN A 38 -3.46 -16.39 12.60
C ASN A 38 -2.87 -14.98 12.75
N SER A 39 -1.89 -14.58 11.93
CA SER A 39 -1.20 -13.30 12.08
C SER A 39 -2.14 -12.10 11.97
N ILE A 40 -3.08 -12.12 11.03
CA ILE A 40 -4.07 -11.05 10.84
C ILE A 40 -5.03 -10.98 12.03
N LEU A 41 -5.54 -12.13 12.51
CA LEU A 41 -6.44 -12.16 13.67
C LEU A 41 -5.74 -11.64 14.93
N THR A 42 -4.47 -11.97 15.10
CA THR A 42 -3.64 -11.46 16.18
C THR A 42 -3.42 -9.94 16.02
N PHE A 43 -3.16 -9.46 14.81
CA PHE A 43 -2.96 -8.04 14.52
C PHE A 43 -4.20 -7.20 14.89
N ILE A 44 -5.40 -7.68 14.56
CA ILE A 44 -6.65 -6.99 14.91
C ILE A 44 -7.15 -7.29 16.32
N ASN A 45 -6.46 -8.20 17.04
CA ASN A 45 -6.81 -8.65 18.39
C ASN A 45 -8.23 -9.20 18.51
N ILE A 46 -8.60 -10.12 17.61
CA ILE A 46 -9.93 -10.75 17.55
C ILE A 46 -9.75 -12.26 17.48
N SER A 47 -10.59 -13.00 18.23
CA SER A 47 -10.61 -14.46 18.15
C SER A 47 -11.24 -14.94 16.84
N LYS A 48 -10.92 -16.20 16.45
CA LYS A 48 -11.52 -16.85 15.28
C LYS A 48 -13.05 -16.86 15.31
N SER A 49 -13.64 -17.16 16.45
CA SER A 49 -15.09 -17.21 16.61
C SER A 49 -15.75 -15.86 16.42
N GLU A 50 -15.14 -14.80 17.01
CA GLU A 50 -15.62 -13.43 16.88
C GLU A 50 -15.47 -12.94 15.42
N PHE A 51 -14.37 -13.31 14.76
CA PHE A 51 -14.18 -12.99 13.35
C PHE A 51 -15.26 -13.61 12.46
N LYS A 52 -15.55 -14.91 12.61
CA LYS A 52 -16.62 -15.61 11.86
C LYS A 52 -18.00 -15.00 12.14
N GLU A 53 -18.31 -14.69 13.40
CA GLU A 53 -19.56 -14.00 13.77
C GLU A 53 -19.66 -12.62 13.10
N ALA A 54 -18.55 -11.84 13.07
CA ALA A 54 -18.50 -10.53 12.43
C ALA A 54 -18.72 -10.66 10.92
N ILE A 55 -18.04 -11.58 10.24
CA ILE A 55 -18.21 -11.82 8.80
C ILE A 55 -19.67 -12.19 8.48
N LYS A 56 -20.26 -13.13 9.26
CA LYS A 56 -21.66 -13.51 9.06
C LYS A 56 -22.60 -12.31 9.25
N PHE A 57 -22.41 -11.53 10.30
CA PHE A 57 -23.21 -10.33 10.55
C PHE A 57 -23.09 -9.29 9.40
N LEU A 58 -21.86 -9.08 8.91
CA LEU A 58 -21.61 -8.14 7.80
C LEU A 58 -22.27 -8.61 6.50
N ASN A 59 -22.25 -9.91 6.23
CA ASN A 59 -22.93 -10.51 5.08
C ASN A 59 -24.46 -10.41 5.21
N ASP A 60 -25.03 -10.71 6.36
CA ASP A 60 -26.47 -10.63 6.62
C ASP A 60 -27.01 -9.18 6.51
N ASN A 61 -26.15 -8.18 6.59
CA ASN A 61 -26.48 -6.76 6.45
C ASN A 61 -25.97 -6.16 5.12
N ASP A 62 -25.63 -6.97 4.12
CA ASP A 62 -25.16 -6.56 2.78
C ASP A 62 -23.95 -5.60 2.79
N VAL A 63 -23.12 -5.65 3.83
CA VAL A 63 -21.87 -4.85 3.91
C VAL A 63 -20.76 -5.52 3.12
N ILE A 64 -20.70 -6.84 3.17
CA ILE A 64 -19.79 -7.70 2.41
C ILE A 64 -20.57 -8.81 1.72
N SER A 65 -19.93 -9.54 0.83
CA SER A 65 -20.48 -10.76 0.22
C SER A 65 -19.64 -11.97 0.63
N LEU A 66 -20.30 -13.00 1.13
CA LEU A 66 -19.70 -14.26 1.51
C LEU A 66 -20.09 -15.35 0.51
N PHE A 67 -19.11 -15.96 -0.16
CA PHE A 67 -19.31 -17.03 -1.14
C PHE A 67 -18.78 -18.35 -0.59
N TYR A 68 -19.58 -19.39 -0.71
CA TYR A 68 -19.23 -20.77 -0.30
C TYR A 68 -18.77 -20.87 1.16
N ASP A 69 -19.29 -20.01 2.04
CA ASP A 69 -18.93 -19.90 3.47
C ASP A 69 -17.43 -19.65 3.74
N ASP A 70 -16.65 -19.32 2.71
CA ASP A 70 -15.20 -19.12 2.81
C ASP A 70 -14.73 -17.78 2.19
N VAL A 71 -15.15 -17.45 0.98
CA VAL A 71 -14.59 -16.31 0.26
C VAL A 71 -15.36 -15.03 0.56
N VAL A 72 -14.69 -14.09 1.22
CA VAL A 72 -15.22 -12.77 1.54
C VAL A 72 -14.77 -11.75 0.50
N THR A 73 -15.70 -10.93 0.01
CA THR A 73 -15.43 -9.82 -0.91
C THR A 73 -16.24 -8.59 -0.53
N ILE A 74 -15.84 -7.45 -1.05
CA ILE A 74 -16.59 -6.19 -0.94
C ILE A 74 -17.88 -6.30 -1.77
N SER A 75 -19.04 -5.91 -1.20
CA SER A 75 -20.32 -5.88 -1.90
C SER A 75 -20.60 -4.53 -2.58
N ASP A 76 -20.11 -3.43 -2.02
CA ASP A 76 -20.36 -2.05 -2.46
C ASP A 76 -19.08 -1.22 -2.28
N GLN A 77 -18.48 -0.75 -3.39
CA GLN A 77 -17.23 -0.01 -3.35
C GLN A 77 -17.35 1.36 -2.66
N CYS A 78 -18.47 2.08 -2.87
CA CYS A 78 -18.65 3.39 -2.25
C CYS A 78 -18.77 3.27 -0.72
N LEU A 79 -19.46 2.24 -0.25
CA LEU A 79 -19.54 1.94 1.18
C LEU A 79 -18.18 1.51 1.73
N ALA A 80 -17.44 0.71 0.97
CA ALA A 80 -16.09 0.27 1.31
C ALA A 80 -15.14 1.45 1.53
N ASP A 81 -15.11 2.38 0.57
CA ASP A 81 -14.26 3.55 0.62
C ASP A 81 -14.59 4.45 1.83
N TYR A 82 -15.90 4.67 2.08
CA TYR A 82 -16.32 5.42 3.26
C TYR A 82 -15.96 4.73 4.58
N LEU A 83 -16.17 3.42 4.69
CA LEU A 83 -15.84 2.68 5.90
C LEU A 83 -14.32 2.58 6.12
N SER A 84 -13.53 2.50 5.05
CA SER A 84 -12.07 2.62 5.15
C SER A 84 -11.65 3.98 5.72
N TYR A 85 -12.20 5.07 5.19
CA TYR A 85 -11.99 6.41 5.76
C TYR A 85 -12.37 6.46 7.24
N TYR A 86 -13.56 5.97 7.58
CA TYR A 86 -14.07 5.98 8.94
C TYR A 86 -13.16 5.21 9.92
N VAL A 87 -12.67 4.03 9.51
CA VAL A 87 -11.81 3.18 10.33
C VAL A 87 -10.40 3.75 10.48
N PHE A 88 -9.78 4.18 9.35
CA PHE A 88 -8.36 4.53 9.34
C PHE A 88 -8.09 6.00 9.64
N LEU A 89 -8.94 6.92 9.21
CA LEU A 89 -8.70 8.36 9.35
C LEU A 89 -9.57 9.04 10.41
N GLU A 90 -10.87 8.71 10.47
CA GLU A 90 -11.77 9.37 11.41
C GLU A 90 -11.67 8.77 12.81
N LYS A 91 -11.86 7.46 12.95
CA LYS A 91 -11.78 6.76 14.25
C LYS A 91 -10.38 6.37 14.64
N LYS A 92 -9.47 6.27 13.67
CA LYS A 92 -8.07 5.85 13.89
C LYS A 92 -7.98 4.57 14.73
N LEU A 93 -8.81 3.57 14.40
CA LEU A 93 -8.89 2.30 15.15
C LEU A 93 -7.61 1.47 15.04
N PHE A 94 -6.76 1.82 14.09
CA PHE A 94 -5.42 1.28 13.93
C PHE A 94 -4.40 2.42 13.96
N ASN A 95 -3.22 2.14 14.48
CA ASN A 95 -2.05 2.92 14.15
C ASN A 95 -1.74 2.66 12.65
N PHE A 96 -1.80 3.69 11.82
CA PHE A 96 -1.78 3.53 10.38
C PHE A 96 -0.40 3.04 9.88
N SER A 97 0.70 3.49 10.48
CA SER A 97 2.04 2.97 10.17
C SER A 97 2.17 1.48 10.52
N SER A 98 1.52 1.02 11.60
CA SER A 98 1.48 -0.42 11.92
C SER A 98 0.72 -1.22 10.87
N VAL A 99 -0.38 -0.69 10.31
CA VAL A 99 -1.11 -1.31 9.19
C VAL A 99 -0.19 -1.42 7.96
N ILE A 100 0.47 -0.33 7.59
CA ILE A 100 1.41 -0.32 6.46
C ILE A 100 2.49 -1.39 6.69
N ASN A 101 3.18 -1.37 7.82
CA ASN A 101 4.29 -2.28 8.10
C ASN A 101 3.86 -3.74 8.12
N PHE A 102 2.65 -4.03 8.64
CA PHE A 102 2.15 -5.40 8.73
C PHE A 102 1.72 -5.96 7.38
N PHE A 103 1.01 -5.16 6.56
CA PHE A 103 0.44 -5.64 5.31
C PHE A 103 1.33 -5.42 4.09
N PHE A 104 2.26 -4.46 4.12
CA PHE A 104 3.00 -4.03 2.93
C PHE A 104 3.89 -5.12 2.33
N GLU A 105 4.50 -5.96 3.14
CA GLU A 105 5.38 -7.03 2.62
C GLU A 105 4.59 -8.07 1.81
N LYS A 106 3.38 -8.42 2.26
CA LYS A 106 2.56 -9.47 1.66
C LYS A 106 1.54 -8.94 0.64
N TYR A 107 1.04 -7.72 0.87
CA TYR A 107 -0.02 -7.09 0.09
C TYR A 107 0.31 -5.64 -0.31
N PRO A 108 1.46 -5.39 -0.98
CA PRO A 108 1.93 -4.03 -1.25
C PRO A 108 0.94 -3.22 -2.10
N ASP A 109 0.35 -3.83 -3.12
CA ASP A 109 -0.59 -3.14 -4.01
C ASP A 109 -1.89 -2.76 -3.29
N ASN A 110 -2.39 -3.62 -2.40
CA ASN A 110 -3.57 -3.32 -1.61
C ASN A 110 -3.34 -2.13 -0.65
N VAL A 111 -2.16 -2.07 -0.02
CA VAL A 111 -1.79 -0.95 0.86
C VAL A 111 -1.67 0.35 0.06
N VAL A 112 -1.03 0.31 -1.11
CA VAL A 112 -0.91 1.47 -2.01
C VAL A 112 -2.28 1.94 -2.49
N ASP A 113 -3.14 1.03 -2.93
CA ASP A 113 -4.49 1.35 -3.40
C ASP A 113 -5.33 2.00 -2.30
N MET A 114 -5.25 1.47 -1.06
CA MET A 114 -5.93 2.05 0.09
C MET A 114 -5.45 3.47 0.37
N ILE A 115 -4.14 3.70 0.39
CA ILE A 115 -3.57 5.04 0.64
C ILE A 115 -3.97 6.01 -0.47
N ASN A 116 -3.90 5.60 -1.73
CA ASN A 116 -4.30 6.43 -2.86
C ASN A 116 -5.79 6.76 -2.84
N MET A 117 -6.63 5.79 -2.51
CA MET A 117 -8.08 6.00 -2.36
C MET A 117 -8.36 7.00 -1.24
N LEU A 118 -7.79 6.81 -0.05
CA LEU A 118 -7.97 7.72 1.07
C LEU A 118 -7.49 9.14 0.73
N GLY A 119 -6.34 9.27 0.06
CA GLY A 119 -5.79 10.55 -0.35
C GLY A 119 -6.60 11.25 -1.45
N SER A 120 -7.22 10.51 -2.35
CA SER A 120 -7.99 11.09 -3.47
C SER A 120 -9.42 11.47 -3.08
N MET A 121 -10.09 10.68 -2.25
CA MET A 121 -11.49 10.88 -1.88
C MET A 121 -11.67 11.75 -0.63
N PHE A 122 -10.73 11.69 0.30
CA PHE A 122 -10.81 12.34 1.61
C PHE A 122 -9.59 13.24 1.82
N ASN A 123 -9.32 14.11 0.83
CA ASN A 123 -8.13 14.95 0.71
C ASN A 123 -8.12 16.21 1.61
N SER A 124 -8.67 16.12 2.80
CA SER A 124 -8.48 17.20 3.78
C SER A 124 -6.99 17.39 4.08
N LYS A 125 -6.56 18.62 4.30
CA LYS A 125 -5.15 18.93 4.62
C LYS A 125 -4.65 18.10 5.79
N GLU A 126 -5.43 18.03 6.85
CA GLU A 126 -5.11 17.26 8.07
C GLU A 126 -5.02 15.75 7.80
N GLY A 127 -5.91 15.21 6.97
CA GLY A 127 -5.89 13.81 6.56
C GLY A 127 -4.63 13.47 5.74
N MET A 128 -4.27 14.33 4.81
CA MET A 128 -3.06 14.15 3.98
C MET A 128 -1.77 14.28 4.80
N GLU A 129 -1.69 15.24 5.73
CA GLU A 129 -0.55 15.39 6.64
C GLU A 129 -0.42 14.17 7.56
N TYR A 130 -1.55 13.64 8.06
CA TYR A 130 -1.56 12.41 8.85
C TYR A 130 -1.06 11.21 8.04
N ILE A 131 -1.60 10.97 6.84
CA ILE A 131 -1.15 9.87 5.98
C ILE A 131 0.36 10.00 5.70
N ALA A 132 0.85 11.19 5.34
CA ALA A 132 2.25 11.42 5.05
C ALA A 132 3.15 11.13 6.26
N SER A 133 2.73 11.54 7.46
CA SER A 133 3.48 11.26 8.71
C SER A 133 3.54 9.76 9.03
N GLU A 134 2.45 9.03 8.79
CA GLU A 134 2.39 7.59 9.03
C GLU A 134 3.21 6.79 7.99
N VAL A 135 3.21 7.23 6.73
CA VAL A 135 4.09 6.69 5.68
C VAL A 135 5.55 6.91 6.04
N GLN A 136 5.91 8.10 6.54
CA GLN A 136 7.26 8.39 7.04
C GLN A 136 7.64 7.49 8.23
N SER A 137 6.76 7.33 9.19
CA SER A 137 6.98 6.44 10.35
C SER A 137 7.18 4.99 9.94
N SER A 138 6.47 4.54 8.90
CA SER A 138 6.63 3.20 8.33
C SER A 138 8.00 3.02 7.69
N TRP A 139 8.49 4.03 6.95
CA TRP A 139 9.84 4.05 6.39
C TRP A 139 10.89 3.89 7.48
N ASP A 140 10.79 4.68 8.56
CA ASP A 140 11.76 4.66 9.65
C ASP A 140 11.80 3.29 10.34
N THR A 141 10.64 2.64 10.50
CA THR A 141 10.52 1.28 11.04
C THR A 141 11.18 0.25 10.12
N LEU A 142 10.92 0.31 8.81
CA LEU A 142 11.54 -0.59 7.82
C LEU A 142 13.06 -0.42 7.78
N LYS A 143 13.54 0.83 7.91
CA LYS A 143 14.97 1.14 7.95
C LYS A 143 15.63 0.58 9.21
N GLN A 144 15.01 0.70 10.37
CA GLN A 144 15.50 0.13 11.63
C GLN A 144 15.58 -1.39 11.58
N ASN A 145 14.65 -2.05 10.92
CA ASN A 145 14.62 -3.50 10.74
C ASN A 145 15.57 -3.99 9.65
N ALA A 146 16.33 -3.10 9.00
CA ALA A 146 17.25 -3.39 7.91
C ALA A 146 16.66 -4.23 6.76
N ASN A 147 15.36 -4.08 6.50
CA ASN A 147 14.65 -4.81 5.44
C ASN A 147 14.83 -4.09 4.09
N VAL A 148 16.01 -4.27 3.48
CA VAL A 148 16.38 -3.60 2.22
C VAL A 148 15.39 -3.90 1.09
N LYS A 149 14.88 -5.15 1.00
CA LYS A 149 13.89 -5.52 -0.02
C LYS A 149 12.60 -4.71 0.09
N SER A 150 12.07 -4.61 1.30
CA SER A 150 10.86 -3.82 1.57
C SER A 150 11.11 -2.31 1.37
N LEU A 151 12.31 -1.80 1.71
CA LEU A 151 12.69 -0.42 1.43
C LEU A 151 12.75 -0.11 -0.07
N LYS A 152 13.35 -1.01 -0.89
CA LYS A 152 13.36 -0.88 -2.35
C LYS A 152 11.93 -0.82 -2.92
N LEU A 153 11.05 -1.71 -2.45
CA LEU A 153 9.64 -1.71 -2.86
C LEU A 153 8.90 -0.46 -2.37
N PHE A 154 9.19 -0.01 -1.16
CA PHE A 154 8.61 1.20 -0.59
C PHE A 154 8.97 2.45 -1.41
N CYS A 155 10.23 2.60 -1.80
CA CYS A 155 10.67 3.66 -2.71
C CYS A 155 9.90 3.61 -4.04
N ALA A 156 9.73 2.42 -4.63
CA ALA A 156 9.01 2.27 -5.89
C ALA A 156 7.54 2.69 -5.81
N LYS A 157 6.91 2.54 -4.64
CA LYS A 157 5.46 2.77 -4.45
C LYS A 157 5.13 4.12 -3.80
N PHE A 158 5.97 4.60 -2.88
CA PHE A 158 5.71 5.78 -2.05
C PHE A 158 6.71 6.92 -2.24
N ALA A 159 7.45 6.94 -3.36
CA ALA A 159 8.48 7.95 -3.63
C ALA A 159 7.98 9.39 -3.42
N LEU A 160 6.78 9.72 -3.92
CA LEU A 160 6.20 11.07 -3.81
C LEU A 160 5.80 11.46 -2.39
N MET A 161 5.52 10.49 -1.53
CA MET A 161 5.18 10.74 -0.12
C MET A 161 6.42 10.76 0.79
N ASN A 162 7.56 10.29 0.28
CA ASN A 162 8.82 10.17 1.04
C ASN A 162 10.02 10.57 0.19
N ILE A 163 9.95 11.77 -0.42
CA ILE A 163 10.85 12.23 -1.49
C ILE A 163 12.32 12.16 -1.08
N ASP A 164 12.69 12.82 0.00
CA ASP A 164 14.09 13.00 0.38
C ASP A 164 14.74 11.67 0.81
N ASN A 165 14.04 10.83 1.56
CA ASN A 165 14.53 9.51 1.91
C ASN A 165 14.62 8.57 0.70
N SER A 166 13.65 8.63 -0.21
CA SER A 166 13.68 7.83 -1.43
C SER A 166 14.86 8.21 -2.34
N LEU A 167 15.15 9.51 -2.48
CA LEU A 167 16.31 9.99 -3.22
C LEU A 167 17.64 9.59 -2.58
N LEU A 168 17.74 9.75 -1.26
CA LEU A 168 18.95 9.35 -0.53
C LEU A 168 19.20 7.85 -0.66
N PHE A 169 18.19 7.05 -0.41
CA PHE A 169 18.29 5.60 -0.53
C PHE A 169 18.63 5.15 -1.96
N LEU A 170 17.99 5.78 -2.96
CA LEU A 170 18.28 5.51 -4.36
C LEU A 170 19.72 5.90 -4.74
N TYR A 171 20.23 7.01 -4.22
CA TYR A 171 21.61 7.47 -4.44
C TYR A 171 22.64 6.51 -3.80
N GLU A 172 22.35 6.03 -2.59
CA GLU A 172 23.21 5.05 -1.87
C GLU A 172 23.32 3.72 -2.63
N HIS A 173 22.21 3.28 -3.26
CA HIS A 173 22.13 2.01 -3.99
C HIS A 173 22.29 2.16 -5.52
N ALA A 174 22.70 3.32 -6.02
CA ALA A 174 22.78 3.58 -7.46
C ALA A 174 23.84 2.75 -8.19
N GLU A 175 24.90 2.33 -7.52
CA GLU A 175 26.03 1.59 -8.11
C GLU A 175 25.93 0.07 -7.95
N GLU A 176 24.88 -0.42 -7.29
CA GLU A 176 24.71 -1.85 -7.09
C GLU A 176 24.34 -2.55 -8.40
N ASN A 177 25.10 -3.63 -8.71
CA ASN A 177 24.82 -4.51 -9.86
C ASN A 177 23.83 -5.63 -9.52
N GLU A 178 22.95 -5.42 -8.54
CA GLU A 178 21.93 -6.38 -8.18
C GLU A 178 20.78 -6.38 -9.20
N ASP A 179 20.09 -7.52 -9.28
CA ASP A 179 18.80 -7.60 -9.99
C ASP A 179 17.85 -6.53 -9.44
N ALA A 180 17.72 -5.45 -10.20
CA ALA A 180 16.91 -4.30 -9.82
C ALA A 180 15.38 -4.63 -9.85
N PHE A 181 15.05 -5.86 -10.20
CA PHE A 181 13.67 -6.33 -10.31
C PHE A 181 13.18 -6.93 -8.99
N LEU A 182 12.15 -6.32 -8.45
CA LEU A 182 11.40 -6.86 -7.33
C LEU A 182 10.22 -7.65 -7.90
N GLY A 183 10.13 -8.94 -7.55
CA GLY A 183 8.95 -9.75 -7.85
C GLY A 183 7.75 -9.20 -7.07
N VAL A 184 6.75 -8.70 -7.78
CA VAL A 184 5.43 -8.34 -7.25
C VAL A 184 4.43 -9.28 -7.92
N THR A 185 3.33 -9.56 -7.25
CA THR A 185 2.30 -10.54 -7.69
C THR A 185 1.80 -10.36 -9.12
N ASN A 186 2.01 -9.20 -9.76
CA ASN A 186 1.58 -8.88 -11.12
C ASN A 186 2.72 -8.46 -12.08
N GLY A 187 3.97 -8.77 -11.78
CA GLY A 187 5.11 -8.47 -12.65
C GLY A 187 6.38 -8.07 -11.90
N SER A 188 7.51 -8.06 -12.62
CA SER A 188 8.76 -7.53 -12.08
C SER A 188 8.84 -6.03 -12.26
N VAL A 189 9.01 -5.29 -11.16
CA VAL A 189 9.18 -3.83 -11.18
C VAL A 189 10.65 -3.49 -10.93
N ASN A 190 11.26 -2.76 -11.85
CA ASN A 190 12.54 -2.14 -11.57
C ASN A 190 12.34 -0.98 -10.59
N TRP A 191 12.63 -1.21 -9.32
CA TRP A 191 12.36 -0.25 -8.25
C TRP A 191 13.08 1.09 -8.47
N ARG A 192 14.29 1.11 -9.03
CA ARG A 192 15.05 2.33 -9.31
C ARG A 192 14.36 3.17 -10.38
N ILE A 193 13.97 2.53 -11.47
CA ILE A 193 13.26 3.20 -12.58
C ILE A 193 11.90 3.72 -12.12
N SER A 194 11.15 2.95 -11.36
CA SER A 194 9.87 3.38 -10.80
C SER A 194 10.02 4.59 -9.88
N THR A 195 11.01 4.57 -8.98
CA THR A 195 11.32 5.68 -8.09
C THR A 195 11.75 6.93 -8.86
N ILE A 196 12.69 6.82 -9.82
CA ILE A 196 13.13 7.95 -10.66
C ILE A 196 11.96 8.51 -11.45
N SER A 197 11.18 7.65 -12.10
CA SER A 197 10.02 8.07 -12.88
C SER A 197 9.03 8.87 -12.03
N SER A 198 8.77 8.48 -10.81
CA SER A 198 7.87 9.19 -9.89
C SER A 198 8.43 10.57 -9.47
N LEU A 199 9.75 10.67 -9.29
CA LEU A 199 10.39 11.87 -8.73
C LEU A 199 10.94 12.84 -9.77
N LEU A 200 11.02 12.44 -11.04
CA LEU A 200 11.72 13.20 -12.09
C LEU A 200 11.21 14.63 -12.24
N ASP A 201 9.90 14.86 -12.21
CA ASP A 201 9.32 16.20 -12.35
C ASP A 201 9.44 17.05 -11.08
N VAL A 202 9.54 16.40 -9.92
CA VAL A 202 9.59 17.09 -8.62
C VAL A 202 11.04 17.41 -8.21
N ARG A 203 11.99 16.56 -8.60
CA ARG A 203 13.41 16.64 -8.21
C ARG A 203 14.33 16.32 -9.40
N THR A 204 14.05 16.91 -10.56
CA THR A 204 14.74 16.65 -11.84
C THR A 204 16.26 16.60 -11.70
N ARG A 205 16.88 17.63 -11.07
CA ARG A 205 18.34 17.72 -10.94
C ARG A 205 18.93 16.52 -10.19
N MET A 206 18.30 16.11 -9.07
CA MET A 206 18.78 14.97 -8.27
C MET A 206 18.60 13.65 -9.03
N CYS A 207 17.46 13.47 -9.69
CA CYS A 207 17.23 12.30 -10.52
C CYS A 207 18.26 12.17 -11.65
N CYS A 208 18.59 13.28 -12.34
CA CYS A 208 19.61 13.29 -13.38
C CYS A 208 21.00 12.91 -12.84
N GLN A 209 21.38 13.40 -11.66
CA GLN A 209 22.64 13.04 -11.02
C GLN A 209 22.70 11.54 -10.65
N ILE A 210 21.60 10.99 -10.17
CA ILE A 210 21.49 9.55 -9.86
C ILE A 210 21.59 8.72 -11.14
N ILE A 211 20.87 9.10 -12.20
CA ILE A 211 20.94 8.44 -13.51
C ILE A 211 22.38 8.47 -14.03
N GLU A 212 23.07 9.60 -13.97
CA GLU A 212 24.45 9.73 -14.39
C GLU A 212 25.38 8.77 -13.59
N LYS A 213 25.19 8.69 -12.28
CA LYS A 213 25.91 7.77 -11.40
C LYS A 213 25.69 6.30 -11.80
N MET A 214 24.44 5.92 -12.06
CA MET A 214 24.07 4.57 -12.50
C MET A 214 24.65 4.21 -13.87
N ILE A 215 24.69 5.14 -14.81
CA ILE A 215 25.29 4.92 -16.14
C ILE A 215 26.81 4.77 -16.02
N ARG A 216 27.48 5.64 -15.26
CA ARG A 216 28.93 5.59 -15.07
C ARG A 216 29.38 4.29 -14.40
N SER A 217 28.62 3.76 -13.45
CA SER A 217 28.89 2.49 -12.77
C SER A 217 28.46 1.27 -13.59
N LYS A 218 27.80 1.46 -14.72
CA LYS A 218 27.18 0.40 -15.54
C LYS A 218 26.18 -0.47 -14.75
N SER A 219 25.58 0.09 -13.71
CA SER A 219 24.56 -0.60 -12.89
C SER A 219 23.18 -0.63 -13.52
N ILE A 220 22.99 0.04 -14.65
CA ILE A 220 21.75 0.07 -15.43
C ILE A 220 22.05 0.15 -16.93
N ASP A 221 21.19 -0.48 -17.73
CA ASP A 221 21.21 -0.35 -19.18
C ASP A 221 20.62 1.01 -19.59
N CYS A 222 21.36 1.74 -20.45
CA CYS A 222 20.92 3.03 -21.01
C CYS A 222 19.59 2.89 -21.76
N GLN A 223 19.30 1.74 -22.36
CA GLN A 223 18.04 1.49 -23.06
C GLN A 223 16.85 1.59 -22.11
N ILE A 224 16.96 1.02 -20.91
CA ILE A 224 15.89 1.08 -19.89
C ILE A 224 15.57 2.53 -19.50
N ILE A 225 16.59 3.38 -19.35
CA ILE A 225 16.41 4.81 -19.06
C ILE A 225 15.75 5.52 -20.24
N THR A 226 16.20 5.22 -21.45
CA THR A 226 15.61 5.81 -22.66
C THR A 226 14.14 5.44 -22.79
N ASP A 227 13.80 4.19 -22.59
CA ASP A 227 12.41 3.69 -22.65
C ASP A 227 11.53 4.38 -21.60
N MET A 228 12.02 4.55 -20.37
CA MET A 228 11.32 5.29 -19.32
C MET A 228 11.04 6.75 -19.72
N LEU A 229 12.03 7.44 -20.26
CA LEU A 229 11.88 8.84 -20.67
C LEU A 229 10.92 8.99 -21.86
N VAL A 230 11.01 8.08 -22.82
CA VAL A 230 10.10 8.05 -23.98
C VAL A 230 8.66 7.78 -23.55
N GLN A 231 8.43 6.79 -22.69
CA GLN A 231 7.09 6.50 -22.17
C GLN A 231 6.49 7.66 -21.40
N ARG A 232 7.31 8.33 -20.57
CA ARG A 232 6.84 9.43 -19.73
C ARG A 232 6.49 10.68 -20.53
N HIS A 233 7.29 11.03 -21.52
CA HIS A 233 7.12 12.29 -22.27
C HIS A 233 6.36 12.11 -23.59
N GLY A 234 5.84 10.90 -23.87
CA GLY A 234 5.05 10.65 -25.07
C GLY A 234 5.82 10.94 -26.37
N ILE A 235 7.16 10.88 -26.33
CA ILE A 235 8.00 11.10 -27.49
C ILE A 235 7.87 9.84 -28.37
N THR A 236 6.87 9.83 -29.23
CA THR A 236 6.84 8.90 -30.35
C THR A 236 8.02 9.26 -31.24
N MET A 237 9.09 8.48 -31.21
CA MET A 237 10.10 8.53 -32.26
C MET A 237 9.37 8.21 -33.57
N LYS A 238 9.03 9.23 -34.36
CA LYS A 238 8.71 9.02 -35.74
C LYS A 238 9.98 8.48 -36.38
N SER A 239 9.95 7.21 -36.74
CA SER A 239 10.98 6.64 -37.60
C SER A 239 11.07 7.50 -38.86
N TYR A 240 12.16 8.21 -39.00
CA TYR A 240 12.56 8.83 -40.23
C TYR A 240 13.21 7.77 -41.13
#